data_8d2e72f6b2fa9b94b44fe1f63c355e93
#
_entry.id   8d2e72f6b2fa9b94b44fe1f63c355e93
#
_cell.length_a   1.000
_cell.length_b   1.000
_cell.length_c   1.000
_cell.angle_alpha   90.00
_cell.angle_beta   90.00
_cell.angle_gamma   90.00
#
_symmetry.space_group_name_H-M   'P 1'
#
loop_
_entity.id
_entity.type
_entity.pdbx_description
1 polymer ?
#
loop_
_entity_poly.entity_id
_entity_poly.type
_entity_poly.pdbx_seq_one_letter_code
_entity_poly.pdbx_strand_id
1 'polypeptide(L)' 'MTNKQRKAMIEQWVTEINPKAILRAADARCGARYAVYVVPSPGEFGTRCTDYLPLELLEQYLLGVFYANEFNERIGRKV' A
#
# COMPACT_ATOMS: atom_id res chain seq x y z
N MET A 1 -12.83 -7.06 -12.51
CA MET A 1 -11.84 -7.43 -11.49
C MET A 1 -12.51 -7.44 -10.12
N THR A 2 -12.34 -8.50 -9.36
CA THR A 2 -12.86 -8.57 -7.99
C THR A 2 -11.97 -7.78 -7.04
N ASN A 3 -12.50 -7.46 -5.85
CA ASN A 3 -11.70 -6.79 -4.82
C ASN A 3 -10.51 -7.65 -4.38
N LYS A 4 -10.68 -8.97 -4.34
CA LYS A 4 -9.60 -9.89 -4.01
C LYS A 4 -8.46 -9.82 -5.04
N GLN A 5 -8.80 -9.77 -6.32
CA GLN A 5 -7.81 -9.66 -7.39
C GLN A 5 -7.12 -8.30 -7.36
N ARG A 6 -7.88 -7.23 -7.13
CA ARG A 6 -7.32 -5.88 -7.04
C ARG A 6 -6.37 -5.76 -5.85
N LYS A 7 -6.75 -6.33 -4.70
CA LYS A 7 -5.89 -6.33 -3.51
C LYS A 7 -4.57 -7.05 -3.79
N ALA A 8 -4.63 -8.23 -4.42
CA ALA A 8 -3.43 -9.00 -4.75
C ALA A 8 -2.52 -8.23 -5.72
N MET A 9 -3.09 -7.56 -6.70
CA MET A 9 -2.36 -6.74 -7.65
C MET A 9 -1.63 -5.59 -6.95
N ILE A 10 -2.33 -4.90 -6.06
CA ILE A 10 -1.74 -3.78 -5.31
C ILE A 10 -0.63 -4.27 -4.38
N GLU A 11 -0.82 -5.39 -3.70
CA GLU A 11 0.22 -5.99 -2.87
C GLU A 11 1.47 -6.32 -3.68
N GLN A 12 1.30 -6.84 -4.88
CA GLN A 12 2.42 -7.12 -5.77
C GLN A 12 3.16 -5.83 -6.15
N TRP A 13 2.43 -4.79 -6.51
CA TRP A 13 3.06 -3.50 -6.87
C TRP A 13 3.89 -2.93 -5.73
N VAL A 14 3.33 -2.86 -4.54
CA VAL A 14 4.07 -2.28 -3.41
C VAL A 14 5.25 -3.16 -3.00
N THR A 15 5.14 -4.47 -3.13
CA THR A 15 6.24 -5.39 -2.84
C THR A 15 7.39 -5.23 -3.84
N GLU A 16 7.08 -4.95 -5.09
CA GLU A 16 8.10 -4.66 -6.09
C GLU A 16 8.87 -3.38 -5.78
N ILE A 17 8.19 -2.38 -5.22
CA ILE A 17 8.83 -1.12 -4.83
C ILE A 17 9.69 -1.36 -3.57
N ASN A 18 9.13 -2.03 -2.59
CA ASN A 18 9.82 -2.34 -1.34
C ASN A 18 9.35 -3.70 -0.82
N PRO A 19 10.23 -4.72 -0.75
CA PRO A 19 9.84 -6.06 -0.28
C PRO A 19 9.27 -6.08 1.13
N LYS A 20 9.50 -5.04 1.92
CA LYS A 20 8.98 -4.91 3.29
C LYS A 20 7.64 -4.18 3.36
N ALA A 21 7.10 -3.77 2.22
CA ALA A 21 5.80 -3.12 2.14
C ALA A 21 4.67 -4.15 2.15
N ILE A 22 3.65 -3.86 2.94
CA ILE A 22 2.46 -4.69 3.06
C ILE A 22 1.20 -3.84 3.04
N LEU A 23 0.06 -4.45 2.76
CA LEU A 23 -1.24 -3.81 2.94
C LEU A 23 -1.82 -4.23 4.29
N ARG A 24 -2.33 -3.25 5.04
CA ARG A 24 -3.10 -3.49 6.25
C ARG A 24 -4.52 -3.01 6.06
N ALA A 25 -5.47 -3.84 6.47
CA ALA A 25 -6.87 -3.47 6.45
C ALA A 25 -7.21 -2.69 7.72
N ALA A 26 -8.02 -1.65 7.58
CA ALA A 26 -8.63 -1.00 8.72
C ALA A 26 -9.91 -1.73 9.07
N ASP A 27 -10.27 -1.71 10.36
CA ASP A 27 -11.58 -2.14 10.79
C ASP A 27 -12.60 -1.14 10.30
N ALA A 28 -13.37 -1.52 9.30
CA ALA A 28 -14.21 -0.58 8.58
C ALA A 28 -15.68 -0.89 8.77
N ARG A 29 -16.34 -0.08 9.54
CA ARG A 29 -17.80 -0.09 9.60
C ARG A 29 -18.43 0.41 8.31
N CYS A 30 -17.68 1.17 7.52
CA CYS A 30 -18.14 1.80 6.28
C CYS A 30 -17.53 1.17 5.03
N GLY A 31 -17.08 -0.09 5.10
CA GLY A 31 -16.44 -0.79 4.01
C GLY A 31 -14.94 -0.97 4.21
N ALA A 32 -14.35 -1.90 3.48
CA ALA A 32 -12.96 -2.24 3.65
C ALA A 32 -12.05 -1.11 3.15
N ARG A 33 -11.11 -0.71 3.99
CA ARG A 33 -10.11 0.29 3.66
C ARG A 33 -8.73 -0.27 3.97
N TYR A 34 -7.75 0.13 3.18
CA TYR A 34 -6.41 -0.41 3.25
C TYR A 34 -5.39 0.71 3.21
N ALA A 35 -4.26 0.49 3.87
CA ALA A 35 -3.11 1.39 3.81
C ALA A 35 -1.84 0.58 3.56
N VAL A 36 -0.85 1.22 2.96
CA VAL A 36 0.47 0.63 2.77
C VAL A 36 1.32 0.92 4.00
N TYR A 37 1.93 -0.13 4.54
CA TYR A 37 2.88 -0.05 5.64
C TYR A 37 4.21 -0.62 5.22
N VAL A 38 5.29 -0.04 5.71
CA VAL A 38 6.63 -0.63 5.60
C VAL A 38 7.00 -1.20 6.96
N VAL A 39 7.27 -2.51 6.99
CA VAL A 39 7.62 -3.25 8.22
C VAL A 39 9.05 -3.72 8.09
N PRO A 40 10.04 -2.99 8.66
CA PRO A 40 11.46 -3.30 8.45
C PRO A 40 11.89 -4.64 9.02
N SER A 41 11.27 -5.06 10.11
CA SER A 41 11.62 -6.31 10.80
C SER A 41 10.37 -7.05 11.22
N PRO A 42 10.39 -8.41 11.20
CA PRO A 42 9.27 -9.20 11.70
C PRO A 42 8.93 -8.82 13.14
N GLY A 43 7.63 -8.72 13.42
CA GLY A 43 7.14 -8.35 14.73
C GLY A 43 7.01 -6.87 15.01
N GLU A 44 7.57 -6.01 14.17
CA GLU A 44 7.36 -4.59 14.26
C GLU A 44 6.03 -4.19 13.65
N PHE A 45 5.41 -3.14 14.17
CA PHE A 45 4.17 -2.61 13.61
C PHE A 45 4.38 -1.98 12.24
N GLY A 46 5.50 -1.29 12.07
CA GLY A 46 5.83 -0.62 10.83
C GLY A 46 5.37 0.82 10.76
N THR A 47 5.65 1.45 9.62
CA THR A 47 5.33 2.86 9.35
C THR A 47 4.27 2.93 8.25
N ARG A 48 3.21 3.67 8.50
CA ARG A 48 2.17 3.90 7.51
C ARG A 48 2.64 4.89 6.45
N CYS A 49 2.50 4.51 5.19
CA CYS A 49 2.92 5.34 4.06
C CYS A 49 1.77 6.02 3.34
N THR A 50 0.55 5.52 3.49
CA THR A 50 -0.65 6.09 2.87
C THR A 50 -1.77 6.20 3.89
N ASP A 51 -2.80 6.99 3.55
CA ASP A 51 -4.04 6.95 4.30
C ASP A 51 -4.77 5.63 4.05
N TYR A 52 -5.72 5.31 4.93
CA TYR A 52 -6.61 4.17 4.71
C TYR A 52 -7.63 4.53 3.65
N LEU A 53 -7.58 3.83 2.52
CA LEU A 53 -8.41 4.12 1.35
C LEU A 53 -9.13 2.85 0.87
N PRO A 54 -10.32 2.99 0.28
CA PRO A 54 -10.91 1.89 -0.47
C PRO A 54 -9.94 1.44 -1.58
N LEU A 55 -10.01 0.16 -1.95
CA LEU A 55 -9.05 -0.40 -2.93
C LEU A 55 -9.01 0.37 -4.25
N GLU A 56 -10.16 0.83 -4.74
CA GLU A 56 -10.21 1.59 -5.99
C GLU A 56 -9.44 2.91 -5.90
N LEU A 57 -9.60 3.62 -4.80
CA LEU A 57 -8.89 4.87 -4.59
C LEU A 57 -7.41 4.63 -4.32
N LEU A 58 -7.08 3.57 -3.59
CA LEU A 58 -5.70 3.20 -3.35
C LEU A 58 -4.99 2.84 -4.66
N GLU A 59 -5.66 2.11 -5.54
CA GLU A 59 -5.13 1.79 -6.86
C GLU A 59 -4.81 3.06 -7.65
N GLN A 60 -5.75 4.00 -7.72
CA GLN A 60 -5.55 5.27 -8.42
C GLN A 60 -4.43 6.09 -7.81
N TYR A 61 -4.38 6.14 -6.48
CA TYR A 61 -3.31 6.83 -5.76
C TYR A 61 -1.94 6.25 -6.11
N LEU A 62 -1.81 4.93 -6.09
CA LEU A 62 -0.56 4.26 -6.37
C LEU A 62 -0.13 4.44 -7.82
N LEU A 63 -1.07 4.40 -8.76
CA LEU A 63 -0.75 4.64 -10.16
C LEU A 63 -0.19 6.05 -10.37
N GLY A 64 -0.83 7.07 -9.80
CA GLY A 64 -0.35 8.44 -9.90
C GLY A 64 1.01 8.64 -9.25
N VAL A 65 1.16 8.18 -8.02
CA VAL A 65 2.41 8.36 -7.26
C VAL A 65 3.53 7.48 -7.80
N PHE A 66 3.20 6.30 -8.29
CA PHE A 66 4.16 5.38 -8.90
C PHE A 66 4.87 6.05 -10.09
N TYR A 67 4.11 6.72 -10.94
CA TYR A 67 4.68 7.43 -12.07
C TYR A 67 5.43 8.71 -11.67
N ALA A 68 5.04 9.32 -10.54
CA ALA A 68 5.68 10.52 -10.02
C ALA A 68 6.92 10.23 -9.15
N ASN A 69 7.20 8.96 -8.85
CA ASN A 69 8.28 8.51 -7.97
C ASN A 69 8.13 8.94 -6.49
N GLU A 70 7.10 9.68 -6.13
CA GLU A 70 6.91 10.13 -4.75
C GLU A 70 6.64 8.97 -3.81
N PHE A 71 5.89 7.98 -4.28
CA PHE A 71 5.57 6.82 -3.48
C PHE A 71 6.81 6.01 -3.11
N ASN A 72 7.75 5.91 -4.03
CA ASN A 72 9.01 5.20 -3.79
C ASN A 72 9.77 5.82 -2.62
N GLU A 73 9.81 7.13 -2.53
CA GLU A 73 10.46 7.84 -1.45
C GLU A 73 9.74 7.61 -0.12
N ARG A 74 8.40 7.65 -0.13
CA ARG A 74 7.59 7.49 1.08
C ARG A 74 7.74 6.12 1.70
N ILE A 75 7.87 5.07 0.90
CA ILE A 75 8.04 3.72 1.44
C ILE A 75 9.51 3.35 1.63
N GLY A 76 10.41 4.34 1.56
CA GLY A 76 11.80 4.17 1.94
C GLY A 76 12.75 3.75 0.84
N ARG A 77 12.30 3.77 -0.41
CA ARG A 77 13.19 3.55 -1.55
C ARG A 77 13.90 4.86 -1.88
N LYS A 78 15.16 4.92 -1.57
CA LYS A 78 15.97 6.08 -1.94
C LYS A 78 16.45 5.94 -3.37
N VAL A 79 16.30 6.99 -4.09
CA VAL A 79 16.81 7.11 -5.46
C VAL A 79 18.20 7.67 -5.44
#